data_cfc51118478e218f808eb9f469d19d07
#
_entry.id   cfc51118478e218f808eb9f469d19d07
#
_cell.length_a   1.000
_cell.length_b   1.000
_cell.length_c   1.000
_cell.angle_alpha   90.00
_cell.angle_beta   90.00
_cell.angle_gamma   90.00
#
_symmetry.space_group_name_H-M   'P 1'
#
loop_
_entity.id
_entity.type
_entity.pdbx_description
1 polymer ?
#
loop_
_entity_poly.entity_id
_entity_poly.type
_entity_poly.pdbx_seq_one_letter_code
_entity_poly.pdbx_strand_id
1 'polypeptide(L)'
;MRRVSNLAFNQEFPAVSGLSGIPKDNRVKLARDLRNAFDADAVGIWLEGFPLVPLGWLYRKDSNREAVLRKLDEGGTLTGHVEVQNRARKAIKVVVFWL
;
A
#
# COMPACT_ATOMS: atom_id res chain seq x y z
N MET A 1 -7.19 -0.47 -15.82
CA MET A 1 -6.83 -1.90 -15.72
C MET A 1 -6.59 -2.28 -14.28
N ARG A 2 -7.19 -3.38 -13.84
CA ARG A 2 -7.04 -3.89 -12.47
C ARG A 2 -5.63 -4.42 -12.24
N ARG A 3 -5.00 -4.03 -11.13
CA ARG A 3 -3.68 -4.49 -10.71
C ARG A 3 -3.75 -5.04 -9.28
N VAL A 4 -2.92 -6.02 -9.01
CA VAL A 4 -2.78 -6.61 -7.67
C VAL A 4 -1.30 -6.65 -7.33
N SER A 5 -0.95 -6.11 -6.18
CA SER A 5 0.42 -6.11 -5.66
C SER A 5 0.45 -6.59 -4.22
N ASN A 6 1.52 -7.27 -3.85
CA ASN A 6 1.71 -7.68 -2.46
C ASN A 6 1.97 -6.45 -1.57
N LEU A 7 1.39 -6.48 -0.38
CA LEU A 7 1.57 -5.44 0.62
C LEU A 7 2.67 -5.84 1.60
N ALA A 8 3.72 -5.03 1.69
CA ALA A 8 4.69 -5.12 2.77
C ALA A 8 4.13 -4.37 3.98
N PHE A 9 3.58 -5.10 4.95
CA PHE A 9 2.89 -4.50 6.08
C PHE A 9 3.85 -3.69 6.97
N ASN A 10 3.42 -2.49 7.36
CA ASN A 10 4.18 -1.64 8.26
C ASN A 10 3.96 -2.11 9.70
N GLN A 11 4.99 -2.66 10.33
CA GLN A 11 4.92 -3.20 11.69
C GLN A 11 4.68 -2.12 12.74
N GLU A 12 4.94 -0.87 12.44
CA GLU A 12 4.66 0.26 13.33
C GLU A 12 3.20 0.73 13.26
N PHE A 13 2.47 0.34 12.22
CA PHE A 13 1.12 0.81 12.01
C PHE A 13 0.18 0.53 13.20
N PRO A 14 0.15 -0.67 13.80
CA PRO A 14 -0.73 -0.92 14.95
C PRO A 14 -0.44 -0.02 16.15
N ALA A 15 0.84 0.24 16.44
CA ALA A 15 1.22 1.06 17.58
C ALA A 15 0.81 2.53 17.39
N VAL A 16 0.93 3.06 16.18
CA VAL A 16 0.59 4.46 15.88
C VAL A 16 -0.92 4.64 15.70
N SER A 17 -1.58 3.71 15.04
CA SER A 17 -3.02 3.82 14.74
C SER A 17 -3.94 3.37 15.86
N GLY A 18 -3.46 2.55 16.78
CA GLY A 18 -4.28 1.89 17.77
C GLY A 18 -5.15 0.76 17.23
N LEU A 19 -4.99 0.42 15.95
CA LEU A 19 -5.76 -0.65 15.30
C LEU A 19 -4.96 -1.94 15.30
N SER A 20 -5.62 -3.07 15.59
CA SER A 20 -4.98 -4.38 15.59
C SER A 20 -5.14 -5.06 14.22
N GLY A 21 -4.36 -4.63 13.23
CA GLY A 21 -4.39 -5.21 11.89
C GLY A 21 -5.09 -4.34 10.86
N ILE A 22 -5.59 -4.96 9.79
CA ILE A 22 -6.21 -4.25 8.68
C ILE A 22 -7.71 -4.09 8.95
N PRO A 23 -8.26 -2.86 8.93
CA PRO A 23 -9.68 -2.62 9.13
C PRO A 23 -10.54 -3.27 8.05
N LYS A 24 -11.82 -3.54 8.35
CA LYS A 24 -12.75 -4.15 7.40
C LYS A 24 -13.00 -3.27 6.17
N ASP A 25 -13.20 -1.97 6.39
CA ASP A 25 -13.40 -1.02 5.29
C ASP A 25 -12.04 -0.42 4.91
N ASN A 26 -11.28 -1.21 4.21
CA ASN A 26 -9.86 -1.02 3.98
C ASN A 26 -9.54 -0.26 2.70
N ARG A 27 -10.26 0.83 2.47
CA ARG A 27 -9.95 1.74 1.37
C ARG A 27 -8.59 2.38 1.60
N VAL A 28 -7.78 2.38 0.56
CA VAL A 28 -6.43 2.91 0.63
C VAL A 28 -6.14 3.83 -0.54
N LYS A 29 -5.15 4.68 -0.32
CA LYS A 29 -4.57 5.53 -1.34
C LYS A 29 -3.11 5.13 -1.52
N LEU A 30 -2.66 5.05 -2.76
CA LEU A 30 -1.25 4.85 -3.07
C LEU A 30 -0.62 6.21 -3.31
N ALA A 31 0.47 6.49 -2.60
CA ALA A 31 1.21 7.75 -2.73
C ALA A 31 2.67 7.52 -2.36
N ARG A 32 3.56 8.39 -2.84
CA ARG A 32 4.96 8.32 -2.44
C ARG A 32 5.09 8.51 -0.93
N ASP A 33 5.94 7.72 -0.30
CA ASP A 33 6.31 7.90 1.09
C ASP A 33 7.59 8.75 1.17
N LEU A 34 7.40 10.05 1.22
CA LEU A 34 8.49 11.03 1.20
C LEU A 34 9.34 11.02 2.47
N ARG A 35 8.90 10.34 3.51
CA ARG A 35 9.65 10.21 4.78
C ARG A 35 10.44 8.92 4.87
N ASN A 36 10.40 8.09 3.83
CA ASN A 36 11.12 6.83 3.85
C ASN A 36 12.62 7.09 3.64
N ALA A 37 13.42 6.81 4.68
CA ALA A 37 14.87 7.04 4.66
C ALA A 37 15.62 5.95 3.87
N PHE A 38 14.98 4.82 3.60
CA PHE A 38 15.63 3.67 2.97
C PHE A 38 15.38 3.58 1.48
N ASP A 39 14.34 4.23 0.98
CA ASP A 39 13.94 4.13 -0.42
C ASP A 39 13.27 5.44 -0.86
N ALA A 40 13.98 6.21 -1.68
CA ALA A 40 13.47 7.49 -2.17
C ALA A 40 12.24 7.33 -3.07
N ASP A 41 12.04 6.14 -3.66
CA ASP A 41 10.91 5.83 -4.53
C ASP A 41 9.88 4.93 -3.86
N ALA A 42 9.86 4.88 -2.54
CA ALA A 42 8.89 4.08 -1.80
C ALA A 42 7.46 4.53 -2.12
N VAL A 43 6.62 3.56 -2.47
CA VAL A 43 5.19 3.78 -2.63
C VAL A 43 4.49 3.31 -1.37
N GLY A 44 3.96 4.25 -0.61
CA GLY A 44 3.17 3.97 0.57
C GLY A 44 1.73 3.62 0.22
N ILE A 45 1.16 2.75 1.01
CA ILE A 45 -0.25 2.37 0.93
C ILE A 45 -0.89 2.91 2.19
N TRP A 46 -1.69 3.96 2.04
CA TRP A 46 -2.19 4.77 3.14
C TRP A 46 -3.66 4.47 3.36
N LEU A 47 -4.00 4.10 4.60
CA LEU A 47 -5.39 3.91 4.96
C LEU A 47 -6.14 5.24 4.85
N GLU A 48 -7.29 5.24 4.19
CA GLU A 48 -8.11 6.44 4.06
C GLU A 48 -8.52 6.98 5.43
N GLY A 49 -8.29 8.27 5.64
CA GLY A 49 -8.56 8.91 6.93
C GLY A 49 -7.45 8.78 7.97
N PHE A 50 -6.33 8.11 7.63
CA PHE A 50 -5.21 7.97 8.56
C PHE A 50 -3.88 8.31 7.86
N PRO A 51 -3.45 9.60 7.89
CA PRO A 51 -2.26 10.04 7.16
C PRO A 51 -0.94 9.99 7.93
N LEU A 52 -0.92 9.55 9.18
CA LEU A 52 0.29 9.64 10.01
C LEU A 52 1.40 8.70 9.58
N VAL A 53 1.05 7.42 9.33
CA VAL A 53 1.99 6.43 8.80
C VAL A 53 1.26 5.56 7.78
N PRO A 54 1.95 5.01 6.78
CA PRO A 54 1.31 4.11 5.83
C PRO A 54 0.96 2.78 6.49
N LEU A 55 -0.09 2.14 5.97
CA LEU A 55 -0.44 0.77 6.33
C LEU A 55 0.67 -0.20 5.93
N GLY A 56 1.33 0.10 4.83
CA GLY A 56 2.44 -0.67 4.30
C GLY A 56 2.96 -0.03 3.02
N TRP A 57 3.72 -0.80 2.26
CA TRP A 57 4.35 -0.33 1.03
C TRP A 57 4.24 -1.40 -0.06
N LEU A 58 4.38 -1.00 -1.31
CA LEU A 58 4.72 -1.92 -2.38
C LEU A 58 6.16 -2.41 -2.16
N TYR A 59 6.40 -3.69 -2.46
CA TYR A 59 7.78 -4.19 -2.42
C TYR A 59 8.62 -3.46 -3.49
N ARG A 60 9.90 -3.29 -3.20
CA ARG A 60 10.81 -2.57 -4.09
C ARG A 60 10.86 -3.17 -5.50
N LYS A 61 10.78 -4.50 -5.61
CA LYS A 61 10.82 -5.23 -6.88
C LYS A 61 9.43 -5.58 -7.42
N ASP A 62 8.40 -4.95 -6.90
CA ASP A 62 7.03 -5.18 -7.38
C ASP A 62 6.90 -4.77 -8.85
N SER A 63 6.31 -5.63 -9.66
CA SER A 63 6.18 -5.41 -11.10
C SER A 63 5.30 -4.21 -11.46
N ASN A 64 4.42 -3.79 -10.57
CA ASN A 64 3.54 -2.64 -10.80
C ASN A 64 4.15 -1.31 -10.34
N ARG A 65 5.23 -1.34 -9.57
CA ARG A 65 5.76 -0.15 -8.90
C ARG A 65 6.13 0.96 -9.86
N GLU A 66 6.80 0.62 -10.97
CA GLU A 66 7.22 1.62 -11.95
C GLU A 66 6.04 2.34 -12.59
N ALA A 67 5.01 1.61 -12.98
CA ALA A 67 3.79 2.20 -13.54
C ALA A 67 3.05 3.06 -12.52
N VAL A 68 3.03 2.64 -11.26
CA VAL A 68 2.43 3.41 -10.16
C VAL A 68 3.19 4.73 -9.98
N LEU A 69 4.51 4.69 -9.91
CA LEU A 69 5.34 5.90 -9.76
C LEU A 69 5.13 6.88 -10.91
N ARG A 70 5.06 6.36 -12.13
CA ARG A 70 4.79 7.19 -13.32
C ARG A 70 3.43 7.89 -13.21
N LYS A 71 2.40 7.16 -12.81
CA LYS A 71 1.06 7.71 -12.63
C LYS A 71 1.05 8.81 -11.56
N LEU A 72 1.72 8.57 -10.44
CA LEU A 72 1.81 9.55 -9.35
C LEU A 72 2.60 10.79 -9.77
N ASP A 73 3.68 10.62 -10.52
CA ASP A 73 4.51 11.74 -11.00
C ASP A 73 3.79 12.60 -12.04
N GLU A 74 2.85 12.03 -12.77
CA GLU A 74 1.98 12.75 -13.70
C GLU A 74 0.83 13.49 -13.00
N GLY A 75 0.79 13.46 -11.67
CA GLY A 75 -0.26 14.12 -10.89
C GLY A 75 -1.53 13.29 -10.74
N GLY A 76 -1.50 12.02 -11.16
CA GLY A 76 -2.63 11.13 -10.98
C GLY A 76 -2.83 10.72 -9.53
N THR A 77 -4.06 10.35 -9.19
CA THR A 77 -4.38 9.75 -7.90
C THR A 77 -4.68 8.27 -8.09
N LEU A 78 -4.19 7.46 -7.15
CA LEU A 78 -4.44 6.02 -7.14
C LEU A 78 -5.11 5.64 -5.84
N THR A 79 -6.26 5.01 -5.96
CA THR A 79 -7.01 4.47 -4.83
C THR A 79 -7.26 2.99 -5.05
N GLY A 80 -7.50 2.29 -3.98
CA GLY A 80 -7.75 0.86 -4.04
C GLY A 80 -8.24 0.33 -2.72
N HIS A 81 -8.07 -0.95 -2.53
CA HIS A 81 -8.42 -1.61 -1.27
C HIS A 81 -7.42 -2.74 -0.99
N VAL A 82 -7.35 -3.12 0.27
CA VAL A 82 -6.50 -4.23 0.70
C VAL A 82 -7.36 -5.48 0.88
N GLU A 83 -6.86 -6.60 0.42
CA GLU A 83 -7.49 -7.91 0.59
C GLU A 83 -6.51 -8.86 1.25
N VAL A 84 -7.06 -9.88 1.91
CA VAL A 84 -6.28 -11.03 2.37
C VAL A 84 -6.60 -12.18 1.43
N GLN A 85 -5.60 -12.69 0.75
CA GLN A 85 -5.73 -13.83 -0.16
C GLN A 85 -5.05 -15.04 0.44
N ASN A 86 -5.71 -16.19 0.37
CA ASN A 86 -5.12 -17.45 0.82
C ASN A 86 -4.41 -18.12 -0.37
N ARG A 87 -3.09 -18.23 -0.28
CA ARG A 87 -2.26 -18.88 -1.31
C ARG A 87 -1.34 -19.89 -0.64
N ALA A 88 -1.35 -21.13 -1.12
CA ALA A 88 -0.48 -22.17 -0.59
C ALA A 88 -0.51 -22.27 0.93
N ARG A 89 -1.70 -22.21 1.54
CA ARG A 89 -1.95 -22.28 2.99
C ARG A 89 -1.42 -21.07 3.77
N LYS A 90 -1.08 -19.97 3.07
CA LYS A 90 -0.65 -18.73 3.71
C LYS A 90 -1.65 -17.61 3.41
N ALA A 91 -1.89 -16.78 4.41
CA ALA A 91 -2.65 -15.54 4.23
C ALA A 91 -1.70 -14.44 3.74
N ILE A 92 -1.94 -13.94 2.55
CA ILE A 92 -1.13 -12.89 1.94
C ILE A 92 -1.96 -11.61 1.84
N LYS A 93 -1.41 -10.52 2.33
CA LYS A 93 -2.05 -9.20 2.20
C LYS A 93 -1.66 -8.61 0.85
N VAL A 94 -2.65 -8.20 0.09
CA VAL A 94 -2.45 -7.59 -1.22
C VAL A 94 -3.23 -6.29 -1.32
N VAL A 95 -2.77 -5.38 -2.17
CA VAL A 95 -3.51 -4.19 -2.55
C VAL A 95 -4.03 -4.35 -3.95
N VAL A 96 -5.30 -4.06 -4.16
CA VAL A 96 -5.97 -4.06 -5.45
C VAL A 96 -6.24 -2.62 -5.84
N PHE A 97 -5.80 -2.24 -7.02
CA PHE A 97 -5.94 -0.87 -7.52
C PHE A 97 -6.09 -0.86 -9.04
N TRP A 98 -6.37 0.29 -9.62
CA TRP A 98 -6.58 0.43 -11.06
C TRP A 98 -5.63 1.48 -11.63
N LEU A 99 -4.98 1.10 -12.71
CA LEU A 99 -4.14 1.98 -13.51
C LEU A 99 -4.85 2.43 -14.79
#